data_40f6f25718affe8d68848e5d92cc332c
#
_entry.id   40f6f25718affe8d68848e5d92cc332c
#
_cell.length_a   1.000
_cell.length_b   1.000
_cell.length_c   1.000
_cell.angle_alpha   90.00
_cell.angle_beta   90.00
_cell.angle_gamma   90.00
#
_symmetry.space_group_name_H-M   'P 1'
#
loop_
_entity.id
_entity.type
_entity.pdbx_description
1 polymer ?
#
loop_
_entity_poly.entity_id
_entity_poly.type
_entity_poly.pdbx_seq_one_letter_code
_entity_poly.pdbx_strand_id
1 'polypeptide(L)'
;MKKKLIALAVSAGVALPGFANAVEVAGKALDIYGQIHVSVDSAKTYDASGNSVSKLSMSSNSSRLGFKGEGSLGDMTGFYNIEGKIKAADATGSGIDTRASFVGLKGTGGSLMLGFRDTVYKDTFGAFDVMGNSVGDSRNILGSASNGTEYFDGRSKKGIYYYTPSVGGFQAGLEYSTAWEGDTVATQDNNNNSLTDVVLKYSANGLTLAAGYEQHKEIGASSVNNESTQTITGNRLVGSYKTGAMDLRLIYEHMTNSGVDQIAAINRNAYGAAFVYKVGGPGSVLLQYMKAATSDAGNDGANQVTVGYSYKLAKNSSTYIMYDKVSNDANANYSIGTGHDVNYKNAVNGQDVSAISVGYVFKW
;
A
#
# COMPACT_ATOMS: atom_id res chain seq x y z
N MET A 1 26.50 31.15 31.81
CA MET A 1 25.14 30.84 31.36
C MET A 1 25.23 29.85 30.24
N LYS A 2 24.94 28.57 30.49
CA LYS A 2 25.07 27.46 29.54
C LYS A 2 23.77 27.44 28.71
N LYS A 3 23.84 27.77 27.42
CA LYS A 3 22.75 27.58 26.47
C LYS A 3 22.57 26.08 26.23
N LYS A 4 21.51 25.49 26.78
CA LYS A 4 21.06 24.15 26.43
C LYS A 4 20.44 24.24 25.02
N LEU A 5 21.17 23.80 24.04
CA LEU A 5 20.61 23.44 22.74
C LEU A 5 19.69 22.23 22.98
N ILE A 6 18.41 22.47 22.95
CA ILE A 6 17.41 21.42 22.83
C ILE A 6 17.53 20.93 21.39
N ALA A 7 18.26 19.83 21.21
CA ALA A 7 18.18 19.04 19.99
C ALA A 7 16.79 18.39 19.99
N LEU A 8 15.82 19.07 19.35
CA LEU A 8 14.55 18.47 19.00
C LEU A 8 14.86 17.44 17.91
N ALA A 9 15.06 16.21 18.31
CA ALA A 9 15.09 15.08 17.39
C ALA A 9 13.69 14.95 16.79
N VAL A 10 13.42 15.70 15.73
CA VAL A 10 12.29 15.46 14.86
C VAL A 10 12.64 14.21 14.06
N SER A 11 12.40 13.06 14.67
CA SER A 11 12.21 11.81 13.95
C SER A 11 10.86 11.91 13.22
N ALA A 12 10.80 12.78 12.19
CA ALA A 12 9.81 12.60 11.14
C ALA A 12 10.23 11.34 10.39
N GLY A 13 9.97 10.20 11.01
CA GLY A 13 10.11 8.94 10.35
C GLY A 13 9.25 8.99 9.10
N VAL A 14 9.83 8.74 7.95
CA VAL A 14 9.11 8.03 6.91
C VAL A 14 8.29 7.00 7.68
N ALA A 15 6.98 7.10 7.66
CA ALA A 15 6.11 6.12 8.29
C ALA A 15 6.26 4.83 7.50
N LEU A 16 7.38 4.17 7.71
CA LEU A 16 7.52 2.77 7.35
C LEU A 16 6.47 2.05 8.20
N PRO A 17 5.56 1.29 7.60
CA PRO A 17 4.45 0.71 8.33
C PRO A 17 4.98 -0.09 9.51
N GLY A 18 4.71 0.42 10.71
CA GLY A 18 4.68 -0.30 11.96
C GLY A 18 5.96 -1.01 12.42
N PHE A 19 7.02 -0.29 12.70
CA PHE A 19 8.12 -0.84 13.51
C PHE A 19 7.79 -0.75 15.02
N ALA A 20 6.88 -1.57 15.48
CA ALA A 20 6.68 -1.77 16.90
C ALA A 20 7.56 -2.96 17.32
N ASN A 21 8.60 -2.71 18.11
CA ASN A 21 9.42 -3.70 18.82
C ASN A 21 10.32 -4.59 17.94
N ALA A 22 11.23 -4.02 17.14
CA ALA A 22 12.36 -4.78 16.60
C ALA A 22 13.23 -5.32 17.75
N VAL A 23 13.68 -6.55 17.65
CA VAL A 23 14.68 -7.10 18.56
C VAL A 23 16.04 -6.58 18.13
N GLU A 24 16.66 -5.75 18.97
CA GLU A 24 18.01 -5.25 18.76
C GLU A 24 19.02 -6.38 19.04
N VAL A 25 19.77 -6.78 18.02
CA VAL A 25 20.73 -7.90 18.11
C VAL A 25 22.16 -7.40 18.24
N ALA A 26 22.51 -6.28 17.62
CA ALA A 26 23.87 -5.73 17.60
C ALA A 26 23.83 -4.20 17.63
N GLY A 27 23.22 -3.62 18.66
CA GLY A 27 22.99 -2.19 18.72
C GLY A 27 22.15 -1.73 17.53
N LYS A 28 22.41 -0.55 16.98
CA LYS A 28 21.69 -0.05 15.80
C LYS A 28 22.09 -0.74 14.49
N ALA A 29 23.13 -1.58 14.50
CA ALA A 29 23.65 -2.22 13.31
C ALA A 29 22.74 -3.33 12.76
N LEU A 30 21.94 -3.97 13.62
CA LEU A 30 21.01 -5.02 13.23
C LEU A 30 19.81 -5.08 14.16
N ASP A 31 18.64 -4.79 13.64
CA ASP A 31 17.34 -5.05 14.25
C ASP A 31 16.62 -6.14 13.46
N ILE A 32 16.04 -7.12 14.13
CA ILE A 32 15.15 -8.11 13.55
C ILE A 32 13.71 -7.71 13.91
N TYR A 33 12.86 -7.57 12.92
CA TYR A 33 11.46 -7.21 13.11
C TYR A 33 10.55 -8.08 12.25
N GLY A 34 9.29 -8.11 12.58
CA GLY A 34 8.34 -8.84 11.78
C GLY A 34 6.88 -8.63 12.17
N GLN A 35 6.04 -9.30 11.41
CA GLN A 35 4.60 -9.34 11.64
C GLN A 35 4.08 -10.68 11.18
N ILE A 36 3.27 -11.32 12.03
CA ILE A 36 2.33 -12.36 11.62
C ILE A 36 0.95 -11.76 11.67
N HIS A 37 0.27 -11.74 10.52
CA HIS A 37 -1.10 -11.31 10.36
C HIS A 37 -1.87 -12.41 9.63
N VAL A 38 -2.79 -13.06 10.33
CA VAL A 38 -3.62 -14.14 9.79
C VAL A 38 -5.09 -13.84 10.04
N SER A 39 -5.95 -14.29 9.14
CA SER A 39 -7.40 -14.23 9.30
C SER A 39 -8.07 -15.53 8.87
N VAL A 40 -9.27 -15.73 9.42
CA VAL A 40 -10.23 -16.72 8.95
C VAL A 40 -11.37 -15.93 8.32
N ASP A 41 -11.63 -16.20 7.05
CA ASP A 41 -12.54 -15.43 6.22
C ASP A 41 -13.65 -16.33 5.69
N SER A 42 -14.91 -15.92 5.88
CA SER A 42 -16.08 -16.50 5.21
C SER A 42 -16.47 -15.57 4.06
N ALA A 43 -16.11 -15.95 2.83
CA ALA A 43 -16.34 -15.15 1.64
C ALA A 43 -17.45 -15.74 0.77
N LYS A 44 -18.20 -14.85 0.10
CA LYS A 44 -19.20 -15.17 -0.91
C LYS A 44 -18.75 -14.60 -2.25
N THR A 45 -18.64 -15.47 -3.26
CA THR A 45 -18.30 -15.16 -4.64
C THR A 45 -19.31 -15.83 -5.59
N TYR A 46 -19.10 -15.69 -6.91
CA TYR A 46 -19.93 -16.32 -7.92
C TYR A 46 -19.08 -17.12 -8.91
N ASP A 47 -19.56 -18.33 -9.27
CA ASP A 47 -18.92 -19.20 -10.25
C ASP A 47 -19.21 -18.74 -11.71
N ALA A 48 -18.66 -19.48 -12.69
CA ALA A 48 -18.83 -19.18 -14.12
C ALA A 48 -20.29 -19.30 -14.61
N SER A 49 -21.14 -20.01 -13.88
CA SER A 49 -22.57 -20.17 -14.15
C SER A 49 -23.43 -19.09 -13.46
N GLY A 50 -22.78 -18.15 -12.69
CA GLY A 50 -23.47 -17.12 -11.94
C GLY A 50 -24.11 -17.63 -10.63
N ASN A 51 -23.78 -18.84 -10.16
CA ASN A 51 -24.25 -19.34 -8.89
C ASN A 51 -23.37 -18.84 -7.75
N SER A 52 -23.99 -18.51 -6.61
CA SER A 52 -23.24 -18.07 -5.44
C SER A 52 -22.47 -19.22 -4.81
N VAL A 53 -21.20 -18.97 -4.48
CA VAL A 53 -20.29 -19.90 -3.82
C VAL A 53 -19.82 -19.29 -2.52
N SER A 54 -19.97 -20.03 -1.42
CA SER A 54 -19.42 -19.63 -0.12
C SER A 54 -18.14 -20.42 0.17
N LYS A 55 -17.10 -19.73 0.61
CA LYS A 55 -15.80 -20.31 0.94
C LYS A 55 -15.36 -19.87 2.32
N LEU A 56 -15.01 -20.83 3.18
CA LEU A 56 -14.27 -20.55 4.40
C LEU A 56 -12.78 -20.77 4.11
N SER A 57 -11.94 -19.81 4.44
CA SER A 57 -10.51 -19.86 4.15
C SER A 57 -9.70 -19.23 5.27
N MET A 58 -8.44 -19.63 5.42
CA MET A 58 -7.45 -18.91 6.22
C MET A 58 -6.52 -18.17 5.28
N SER A 59 -6.19 -16.93 5.62
CA SER A 59 -5.30 -16.09 4.83
C SER A 59 -4.12 -15.57 5.66
N SER A 60 -2.95 -15.49 5.02
CA SER A 60 -1.79 -14.77 5.54
C SER A 60 -1.76 -13.38 4.91
N ASN A 61 -1.93 -12.35 5.76
CA ASN A 61 -2.22 -11.00 5.32
C ASN A 61 -0.97 -10.13 5.37
N SER A 62 -0.10 -10.28 4.37
CA SER A 62 1.19 -9.57 4.31
C SER A 62 2.07 -9.82 5.54
N SER A 63 2.07 -11.06 6.07
CA SER A 63 3.02 -11.52 7.10
C SER A 63 4.45 -11.40 6.57
N ARG A 64 5.38 -10.98 7.44
CA ARG A 64 6.74 -10.64 7.02
C ARG A 64 7.77 -10.79 8.12
N LEU A 65 9.01 -11.00 7.70
CA LEU A 65 10.22 -10.93 8.50
C LEU A 65 11.17 -9.93 7.86
N GLY A 66 11.82 -9.09 8.64
CA GLY A 66 12.75 -8.09 8.14
C GLY A 66 13.98 -7.94 9.01
N PHE A 67 15.03 -7.48 8.36
CA PHE A 67 16.31 -7.10 8.93
C PHE A 67 16.60 -5.65 8.52
N LYS A 68 16.90 -4.80 9.46
CA LYS A 68 17.27 -3.42 9.21
C LYS A 68 18.43 -3.01 10.10
N GLY A 69 19.16 -2.01 9.70
CA GLY A 69 20.23 -1.48 10.51
C GLY A 69 20.72 -0.14 10.04
N GLU A 70 21.46 0.53 10.89
CA GLU A 70 22.08 1.81 10.59
C GLU A 70 23.45 1.94 11.23
N GLY A 71 24.32 2.74 10.61
CA GLY A 71 25.67 3.03 11.10
C GLY A 71 26.10 4.45 10.77
N SER A 72 26.91 5.06 11.62
CA SER A 72 27.44 6.40 11.41
C SER A 72 28.48 6.42 10.30
N LEU A 73 28.41 7.41 9.42
CA LEU A 73 29.33 7.71 8.33
C LEU A 73 29.71 9.21 8.39
N GLY A 74 30.49 9.60 9.41
CA GLY A 74 30.76 10.99 9.70
C GLY A 74 29.48 11.73 10.11
N ASP A 75 29.14 12.81 9.38
CA ASP A 75 27.92 13.60 9.61
C ASP A 75 26.65 12.96 9.00
N MET A 76 26.79 11.82 8.35
CA MET A 76 25.70 11.07 7.74
C MET A 76 25.48 9.75 8.47
N THR A 77 24.34 9.13 8.22
CA THR A 77 24.03 7.78 8.67
C THR A 77 23.71 6.92 7.44
N GLY A 78 24.48 5.83 7.28
CA GLY A 78 24.15 4.75 6.36
C GLY A 78 23.07 3.85 6.99
N PHE A 79 22.13 3.36 6.19
CA PHE A 79 21.11 2.43 6.67
C PHE A 79 20.70 1.45 5.58
N TYR A 80 20.11 0.33 5.99
CA TYR A 80 19.56 -0.67 5.08
C TYR A 80 18.27 -1.27 5.61
N ASN A 81 17.49 -1.88 4.73
CA ASN A 81 16.35 -2.71 5.05
C ASN A 81 16.25 -3.88 4.08
N ILE A 82 16.03 -5.08 4.60
CA ILE A 82 15.73 -6.29 3.84
C ILE A 82 14.49 -6.91 4.46
N GLU A 83 13.39 -7.00 3.70
CA GLU A 83 12.12 -7.56 4.17
C GLU A 83 11.62 -8.64 3.22
N GLY A 84 11.23 -9.78 3.78
CA GLY A 84 10.64 -10.88 3.06
C GLY A 84 9.20 -11.15 3.51
N LYS A 85 8.31 -11.50 2.56
CA LYS A 85 6.96 -12.01 2.83
C LYS A 85 7.05 -13.43 3.37
N ILE A 86 6.29 -13.71 4.42
CA ILE A 86 6.14 -15.05 5.01
C ILE A 86 4.72 -15.52 4.73
N LYS A 87 4.56 -16.75 4.26
CA LYS A 87 3.26 -17.40 4.09
C LYS A 87 2.88 -18.13 5.37
N ALA A 88 2.25 -17.41 6.31
CA ALA A 88 1.92 -17.96 7.63
C ALA A 88 0.73 -18.92 7.64
N ALA A 89 -0.11 -18.91 6.59
CA ALA A 89 -1.29 -19.77 6.48
C ALA A 89 -1.13 -20.91 5.46
N ASP A 90 -0.10 -20.88 4.63
CA ASP A 90 0.14 -21.84 3.56
C ASP A 90 1.65 -22.06 3.37
N ALA A 91 2.06 -23.30 3.24
CA ALA A 91 3.46 -23.70 3.04
C ALA A 91 3.86 -23.79 1.55
N THR A 92 3.04 -23.31 0.62
CA THR A 92 3.34 -23.37 -0.82
C THR A 92 4.34 -22.28 -1.23
N GLY A 93 5.29 -22.62 -2.10
CA GLY A 93 6.29 -21.70 -2.66
C GLY A 93 7.64 -21.71 -1.94
N SER A 94 8.50 -20.74 -2.27
CA SER A 94 9.90 -20.64 -1.79
C SER A 94 10.06 -20.23 -0.32
N GLY A 95 8.99 -20.03 0.42
CA GLY A 95 8.98 -19.69 1.84
C GLY A 95 9.14 -18.19 2.13
N ILE A 96 10.06 -17.49 1.50
CA ILE A 96 10.28 -16.05 1.69
C ILE A 96 10.42 -15.36 0.34
N ASP A 97 9.48 -14.48 0.00
CA ASP A 97 9.51 -13.65 -1.20
C ASP A 97 9.95 -12.23 -0.83
N THR A 98 10.86 -11.63 -1.60
CA THR A 98 11.37 -10.27 -1.32
C THR A 98 10.23 -9.24 -1.39
N ARG A 99 10.07 -8.45 -0.31
CA ARG A 99 9.14 -7.33 -0.22
C ARG A 99 9.84 -5.98 -0.30
N ALA A 100 11.01 -5.86 0.31
CA ALA A 100 11.86 -4.68 0.22
C ALA A 100 13.31 -5.08 0.37
N SER A 101 14.20 -4.45 -0.39
CA SER A 101 15.64 -4.60 -0.27
C SER A 101 16.28 -3.32 -0.77
N PHE A 102 16.77 -2.49 0.14
CA PHE A 102 17.38 -1.21 -0.19
C PHE A 102 18.44 -0.81 0.81
N VAL A 103 19.34 0.06 0.36
CA VAL A 103 20.34 0.75 1.17
C VAL A 103 20.15 2.26 1.00
N GLY A 104 20.52 3.04 2.00
CA GLY A 104 20.38 4.48 1.94
C GLY A 104 21.35 5.25 2.81
N LEU A 105 21.35 6.56 2.58
CA LEU A 105 22.07 7.56 3.36
C LEU A 105 21.08 8.61 3.85
N LYS A 106 21.19 9.03 5.10
CA LYS A 106 20.39 10.12 5.67
C LYS A 106 21.28 11.13 6.39
N GLY A 107 20.87 12.38 6.36
CA GLY A 107 21.56 13.50 7.00
C GLY A 107 20.68 14.74 7.04
N THR A 108 21.28 15.91 7.27
CA THR A 108 20.58 17.20 7.32
C THR A 108 19.86 17.56 6.02
N GLY A 109 20.38 17.08 4.88
CA GLY A 109 19.79 17.28 3.54
C GLY A 109 18.64 16.33 3.20
N GLY A 110 18.24 15.42 4.11
CA GLY A 110 17.20 14.43 3.83
C GLY A 110 17.74 13.00 3.74
N SER A 111 17.06 12.13 3.00
CA SER A 111 17.46 10.74 2.83
C SER A 111 17.39 10.31 1.37
N LEU A 112 18.44 9.60 0.92
CA LEU A 112 18.54 8.96 -0.39
C LEU A 112 18.56 7.45 -0.20
N MET A 113 17.77 6.72 -0.99
CA MET A 113 17.74 5.26 -0.97
C MET A 113 17.84 4.69 -2.38
N LEU A 114 18.44 3.51 -2.48
CA LEU A 114 18.64 2.76 -3.72
C LEU A 114 18.18 1.32 -3.52
N GLY A 115 17.33 0.81 -4.40
CA GLY A 115 16.92 -0.58 -4.35
C GLY A 115 15.46 -0.84 -4.71
N PHE A 116 14.86 -1.82 -4.04
CA PHE A 116 13.48 -2.28 -4.24
C PHE A 116 12.65 -1.98 -2.99
N ARG A 117 11.60 -1.18 -3.12
CA ARG A 117 10.67 -0.87 -2.03
C ARG A 117 9.32 -0.38 -2.56
N ASP A 118 8.37 -0.14 -1.64
CA ASP A 118 7.12 0.55 -1.95
C ASP A 118 7.39 1.90 -2.62
N THR A 119 6.59 2.27 -3.65
CA THR A 119 6.70 3.56 -4.34
C THR A 119 6.46 4.72 -3.38
N VAL A 120 6.98 5.90 -3.71
CA VAL A 120 6.76 7.12 -2.94
C VAL A 120 5.27 7.51 -2.97
N TYR A 121 4.59 7.30 -4.09
CA TYR A 121 3.13 7.48 -4.24
C TYR A 121 2.35 6.63 -3.23
N LYS A 122 2.75 5.39 -3.02
CA LYS A 122 2.13 4.50 -2.03
C LYS A 122 2.24 5.03 -0.60
N ASP A 123 3.25 5.83 -0.28
CA ASP A 123 3.39 6.44 1.04
C ASP A 123 2.21 7.39 1.36
N THR A 124 1.52 7.94 0.34
CA THR A 124 0.31 8.74 0.52
C THR A 124 -0.86 7.90 1.04
N PHE A 125 -0.92 6.64 0.61
CA PHE A 125 -1.95 5.69 1.03
C PHE A 125 -1.94 5.45 2.55
N GLY A 126 -0.78 5.41 3.18
CA GLY A 126 -0.65 5.24 4.63
C GLY A 126 -1.38 6.30 5.46
N ALA A 127 -1.63 7.50 4.91
CA ALA A 127 -2.42 8.52 5.58
C ALA A 127 -3.94 8.23 5.52
N PHE A 128 -4.39 7.43 4.56
CA PHE A 128 -5.78 7.01 4.41
C PHE A 128 -6.07 5.64 5.04
N ASP A 129 -5.17 4.69 4.90
CA ASP A 129 -5.38 3.29 5.25
C ASP A 129 -5.70 3.08 6.73
N VAL A 130 -6.86 2.48 7.02
CA VAL A 130 -7.31 2.08 8.36
C VAL A 130 -7.54 0.58 8.49
N MET A 131 -7.59 -0.16 7.36
CA MET A 131 -7.94 -1.58 7.29
C MET A 131 -6.97 -2.38 6.41
N GLY A 132 -5.76 -1.88 6.20
CA GLY A 132 -4.78 -2.45 5.28
C GLY A 132 -4.44 -3.91 5.54
N ASN A 133 -4.30 -4.64 4.45
CA ASN A 133 -4.05 -6.09 4.43
C ASN A 133 -5.16 -6.92 5.11
N SER A 134 -6.35 -6.38 5.28
CA SER A 134 -7.55 -7.12 5.67
C SER A 134 -8.52 -7.21 4.49
N VAL A 135 -9.64 -7.92 4.65
CA VAL A 135 -10.69 -7.94 3.62
C VAL A 135 -11.18 -6.54 3.24
N GLY A 136 -11.11 -5.57 4.17
CA GLY A 136 -11.49 -4.18 3.97
C GLY A 136 -10.40 -3.28 3.38
N ASP A 137 -9.31 -3.82 2.84
CA ASP A 137 -8.24 -3.01 2.23
C ASP A 137 -8.82 -2.13 1.12
N SER A 138 -8.61 -0.82 1.22
CA SER A 138 -9.14 0.14 0.25
C SER A 138 -8.49 0.03 -1.14
N ARG A 139 -7.36 -0.66 -1.27
CA ARG A 139 -6.73 -0.99 -2.56
C ARG A 139 -7.48 -2.08 -3.32
N ASN A 140 -8.51 -2.69 -2.75
CA ASN A 140 -9.48 -3.45 -3.54
C ASN A 140 -10.15 -2.57 -4.61
N ILE A 141 -10.16 -1.23 -4.40
CA ILE A 141 -10.68 -0.20 -5.32
C ILE A 141 -9.57 0.72 -5.81
N LEU A 142 -8.75 1.29 -4.90
CA LEU A 142 -7.69 2.24 -5.26
C LEU A 142 -6.59 1.54 -6.06
N GLY A 143 -5.98 2.28 -6.98
CA GLY A 143 -4.87 1.79 -7.81
C GLY A 143 -5.24 0.69 -8.79
N SER A 144 -6.50 0.24 -8.84
CA SER A 144 -6.93 -0.91 -9.63
C SER A 144 -7.87 -0.51 -10.76
N ALA A 145 -7.75 -1.17 -11.92
CA ALA A 145 -8.73 -1.09 -13.00
C ALA A 145 -9.97 -1.95 -12.70
N SER A 146 -11.02 -1.78 -13.49
CA SER A 146 -12.32 -2.45 -13.32
C SER A 146 -12.27 -3.98 -13.43
N ASN A 147 -11.22 -4.53 -14.04
CA ASN A 147 -10.97 -5.98 -14.10
C ASN A 147 -10.26 -6.52 -12.83
N GLY A 148 -9.99 -5.64 -11.84
CA GLY A 148 -9.28 -5.98 -10.61
C GLY A 148 -7.76 -6.06 -10.76
N THR A 149 -7.19 -5.58 -11.86
CA THR A 149 -5.72 -5.47 -12.00
C THR A 149 -5.23 -4.23 -11.26
N GLU A 150 -4.31 -4.41 -10.32
CA GLU A 150 -3.65 -3.33 -9.58
C GLU A 150 -2.52 -2.73 -10.44
N TYR A 151 -2.55 -1.42 -10.64
CA TYR A 151 -1.53 -0.66 -11.40
C TYR A 151 -0.70 0.25 -10.51
N PHE A 152 -1.27 0.76 -9.41
CA PHE A 152 -0.61 1.63 -8.45
C PHE A 152 -0.53 0.97 -7.08
N ASP A 153 0.15 1.62 -6.13
CA ASP A 153 0.37 1.11 -4.76
C ASP A 153 1.28 -0.15 -4.69
N GLY A 154 2.05 -0.37 -5.75
CA GLY A 154 3.02 -1.44 -5.87
C GLY A 154 4.37 -1.15 -5.20
N ARG A 155 5.38 -1.84 -5.71
CA ARG A 155 6.80 -1.63 -5.40
C ARG A 155 7.57 -1.49 -6.71
N SER A 156 8.47 -0.54 -6.74
CA SER A 156 9.32 -0.37 -7.90
C SER A 156 10.65 -1.09 -7.71
N LYS A 157 11.09 -1.75 -8.75
CA LYS A 157 12.44 -2.33 -8.87
C LYS A 157 13.40 -1.26 -9.33
N LYS A 158 14.71 -1.41 -9.00
CA LYS A 158 15.79 -0.51 -9.46
C LYS A 158 15.50 0.97 -9.21
N GLY A 159 14.84 1.28 -8.07
CA GLY A 159 14.41 2.62 -7.70
C GLY A 159 15.51 3.44 -7.03
N ILE A 160 15.46 4.73 -7.28
CA ILE A 160 16.19 5.80 -6.62
C ILE A 160 15.17 6.66 -5.93
N TYR A 161 15.26 6.81 -4.61
CA TYR A 161 14.26 7.50 -3.78
C TYR A 161 14.92 8.60 -2.99
N TYR A 162 14.32 9.77 -2.97
CA TYR A 162 14.78 10.87 -2.15
C TYR A 162 13.63 11.47 -1.34
N TYR A 163 13.89 11.73 -0.06
CA TYR A 163 12.97 12.47 0.79
C TYR A 163 13.68 13.68 1.37
N THR A 164 13.04 14.84 1.24
CA THR A 164 13.53 16.06 1.88
C THR A 164 13.47 15.94 3.41
N PRO A 165 14.22 16.76 4.14
CA PRO A 165 13.92 17.00 5.54
C PRO A 165 12.49 17.51 5.70
N SER A 166 11.86 17.23 6.86
CA SER A 166 10.58 17.84 7.20
C SER A 166 10.82 19.25 7.74
N VAL A 167 10.24 20.25 7.09
CA VAL A 167 10.36 21.66 7.50
C VAL A 167 8.97 22.25 7.67
N GLY A 168 8.64 22.72 8.88
CA GLY A 168 7.32 23.28 9.17
C GLY A 168 6.16 22.30 8.97
N GLY A 169 6.42 20.98 9.05
CA GLY A 169 5.44 19.94 8.78
C GLY A 169 5.39 19.49 7.31
N PHE A 170 6.07 20.17 6.39
CA PHE A 170 6.14 19.79 4.97
C PHE A 170 7.30 18.85 4.71
N GLN A 171 7.06 17.84 3.87
CA GLN A 171 8.06 16.92 3.34
C GLN A 171 7.72 16.58 1.90
N ALA A 172 8.72 16.51 1.03
CA ALA A 172 8.58 15.99 -0.33
C ALA A 172 9.29 14.64 -0.45
N GLY A 173 8.73 13.75 -1.27
CA GLY A 173 9.31 12.50 -1.72
C GLY A 173 9.41 12.48 -3.24
N LEU A 174 10.50 11.98 -3.76
CA LEU A 174 10.78 11.83 -5.19
C LEU A 174 11.27 10.40 -5.45
N GLU A 175 10.85 9.84 -6.58
CA GLU A 175 11.32 8.54 -7.03
C GLU A 175 11.53 8.53 -8.53
N TYR A 176 12.58 7.81 -8.93
CA TYR A 176 12.81 7.40 -10.31
C TYR A 176 13.25 5.95 -10.34
N SER A 177 12.58 5.13 -11.16
CA SER A 177 13.02 3.77 -11.46
C SER A 177 13.38 3.64 -12.92
N THR A 178 14.52 3.02 -13.20
CA THR A 178 15.02 2.78 -14.55
C THR A 178 14.40 1.56 -15.22
N ALA A 179 13.77 0.68 -14.43
CA ALA A 179 13.11 -0.54 -14.89
C ALA A 179 12.16 -1.06 -13.79
N TRP A 180 11.06 -0.35 -13.55
CA TRP A 180 10.18 -0.60 -12.42
C TRP A 180 9.53 -1.99 -12.44
N GLU A 181 9.27 -2.57 -13.60
CA GLU A 181 8.83 -3.96 -13.76
C GLU A 181 10.00 -4.97 -13.71
N GLY A 182 11.24 -4.48 -13.72
CA GLY A 182 12.47 -5.25 -13.86
C GLY A 182 12.87 -5.41 -15.33
N ASP A 183 14.10 -5.91 -15.56
CA ASP A 183 14.58 -6.22 -16.91
C ASP A 183 13.81 -7.43 -17.43
N THR A 184 12.86 -7.18 -18.29
CA THR A 184 11.96 -8.23 -18.79
C THR A 184 12.61 -9.11 -19.84
N VAL A 185 13.67 -8.64 -20.52
CA VAL A 185 14.38 -9.44 -21.52
C VAL A 185 15.85 -9.00 -21.65
N ALA A 186 16.77 -9.95 -21.55
CA ALA A 186 18.22 -9.76 -21.69
C ALA A 186 18.67 -9.31 -23.10
N THR A 187 17.78 -9.07 -24.04
CA THR A 187 18.05 -8.80 -25.44
C THR A 187 17.41 -7.52 -25.97
N GLN A 188 16.81 -6.69 -25.13
CA GLN A 188 16.16 -5.47 -25.58
C GLN A 188 16.96 -4.23 -25.20
N ASP A 189 17.67 -3.68 -26.16
CA ASP A 189 18.48 -2.47 -26.02
C ASP A 189 17.66 -1.18 -25.77
N ASN A 190 16.33 -1.22 -25.81
CA ASN A 190 15.43 -0.06 -25.74
C ASN A 190 14.26 -0.23 -24.77
N ASN A 191 14.39 -0.98 -23.69
CA ASN A 191 13.36 -1.03 -22.67
C ASN A 191 13.40 0.25 -21.82
N ASN A 192 12.60 1.25 -22.17
CA ASN A 192 12.45 2.51 -21.44
C ASN A 192 11.39 2.41 -20.33
N ASN A 193 11.03 1.22 -19.89
CA ASN A 193 10.12 0.95 -18.78
C ASN A 193 10.59 1.70 -17.53
N SER A 194 10.07 2.90 -17.32
CA SER A 194 10.50 3.78 -16.24
C SER A 194 9.30 4.21 -15.39
N LEU A 195 9.58 4.50 -14.11
CA LEU A 195 8.62 5.08 -13.19
C LEU A 195 9.17 6.40 -12.67
N THR A 196 8.32 7.41 -12.61
CA THR A 196 8.60 8.70 -11.95
C THR A 196 7.49 8.98 -10.95
N ASP A 197 7.87 9.37 -9.75
CA ASP A 197 6.93 9.60 -8.66
C ASP A 197 7.32 10.84 -7.85
N VAL A 198 6.32 11.62 -7.48
CA VAL A 198 6.46 12.84 -6.67
C VAL A 198 5.35 12.89 -5.63
N VAL A 199 5.71 13.11 -4.39
CA VAL A 199 4.76 13.29 -3.28
C VAL A 199 5.09 14.55 -2.49
N LEU A 200 4.06 15.30 -2.13
CA LEU A 200 4.14 16.36 -1.16
C LEU A 200 3.22 16.02 0.02
N LYS A 201 3.76 16.09 1.23
CA LYS A 201 3.04 15.80 2.47
C LYS A 201 3.16 16.97 3.45
N TYR A 202 2.07 17.28 4.12
CA TYR A 202 2.02 18.16 5.27
C TYR A 202 1.43 17.44 6.46
N SER A 203 2.06 17.56 7.64
CA SER A 203 1.56 16.95 8.87
C SER A 203 1.81 17.86 10.07
N ALA A 204 0.73 18.30 10.71
CA ALA A 204 0.78 19.08 11.95
C ALA A 204 -0.55 18.97 12.71
N ASN A 205 -0.49 19.00 14.04
CA ASN A 205 -1.66 19.12 14.93
C ASN A 205 -2.80 18.12 14.64
N GLY A 206 -2.47 16.88 14.31
CA GLY A 206 -3.45 15.84 13.97
C GLY A 206 -3.95 15.87 12.53
N LEU A 207 -3.66 16.94 11.76
CA LEU A 207 -3.93 17.03 10.33
C LEU A 207 -2.77 16.41 9.53
N THR A 208 -3.10 15.59 8.55
CA THR A 208 -2.18 15.18 7.48
C THR A 208 -2.84 15.42 6.14
N LEU A 209 -2.14 16.09 5.25
CA LEU A 209 -2.50 16.25 3.84
C LEU A 209 -1.38 15.63 2.99
N ALA A 210 -1.73 14.94 1.93
CA ALA A 210 -0.75 14.42 0.98
C ALA A 210 -1.29 14.54 -0.45
N ALA A 211 -0.40 14.89 -1.37
CA ALA A 211 -0.64 14.88 -2.80
C ALA A 211 0.45 14.04 -3.47
N GLY A 212 0.06 13.12 -4.36
CA GLY A 212 0.98 12.23 -5.06
C GLY A 212 0.70 12.23 -6.56
N TYR A 213 1.76 12.11 -7.33
CA TYR A 213 1.79 11.87 -8.77
C TYR A 213 2.72 10.71 -9.04
N GLU A 214 2.25 9.68 -9.76
CA GLU A 214 3.06 8.56 -10.22
C GLU A 214 2.79 8.32 -11.69
N GLN A 215 3.85 8.11 -12.48
CA GLN A 215 3.77 7.82 -13.90
C GLN A 215 4.61 6.59 -14.22
N HIS A 216 3.98 5.62 -14.86
CA HIS A 216 4.63 4.46 -15.45
C HIS A 216 4.68 4.62 -16.96
N LYS A 217 5.87 4.55 -17.54
CA LYS A 217 6.08 4.58 -18.99
C LYS A 217 6.37 3.20 -19.54
N GLU A 218 5.91 2.96 -20.75
CA GLU A 218 6.19 1.76 -21.56
C GLU A 218 5.82 0.46 -20.86
N ILE A 219 4.59 0.43 -20.28
CA ILE A 219 4.06 -0.73 -19.60
C ILE A 219 3.77 -1.86 -20.59
N GLY A 220 4.22 -3.08 -20.25
CA GLY A 220 3.91 -4.27 -21.04
C GLY A 220 4.55 -4.29 -22.44
N ALA A 221 5.71 -3.65 -22.61
CA ALA A 221 6.45 -3.72 -23.85
C ALA A 221 6.61 -5.17 -24.31
N SER A 222 6.00 -5.51 -25.46
CA SER A 222 6.02 -6.85 -26.03
C SER A 222 7.43 -7.17 -26.52
N SER A 223 7.87 -8.40 -26.29
CA SER A 223 9.16 -8.92 -26.76
C SER A 223 9.30 -8.96 -28.31
N VAL A 224 8.21 -8.71 -29.04
CA VAL A 224 8.17 -8.84 -30.50
C VAL A 224 8.41 -7.53 -31.23
N ASN A 225 7.98 -6.38 -30.69
CA ASN A 225 8.06 -5.10 -31.39
C ASN A 225 8.63 -3.94 -30.57
N ASN A 226 9.11 -4.14 -29.38
CA ASN A 226 9.84 -3.18 -28.52
C ASN A 226 9.18 -1.81 -28.26
N GLU A 227 7.93 -1.59 -28.67
CA GLU A 227 7.27 -0.29 -28.59
C GLU A 227 5.92 -0.44 -27.91
N SER A 228 5.90 -0.58 -26.58
CA SER A 228 4.72 -0.13 -25.85
C SER A 228 4.84 1.36 -25.67
N THR A 229 3.94 2.12 -26.26
CA THR A 229 3.84 3.56 -26.02
C THR A 229 2.89 3.86 -24.87
N GLN A 230 2.46 2.83 -24.15
CA GLN A 230 1.49 2.99 -23.06
C GLN A 230 2.13 3.68 -21.85
N THR A 231 1.50 4.77 -21.43
CA THR A 231 1.84 5.49 -20.20
C THR A 231 0.63 5.52 -19.30
N ILE A 232 0.78 5.08 -18.06
CA ILE A 232 -0.25 5.16 -17.02
C ILE A 232 0.16 6.22 -16.00
N THR A 233 -0.79 7.07 -15.62
CA THR A 233 -0.56 8.15 -14.65
C THR A 233 -1.61 8.07 -13.55
N GLY A 234 -1.14 8.15 -12.30
CA GLY A 234 -1.97 8.26 -11.10
C GLY A 234 -1.75 9.59 -10.40
N ASN A 235 -2.84 10.25 -10.02
CA ASN A 235 -2.85 11.43 -9.19
C ASN A 235 -3.67 11.15 -7.96
N ARG A 236 -3.17 11.47 -6.76
CA ARG A 236 -3.86 11.19 -5.50
C ARG A 236 -3.81 12.36 -4.55
N LEU A 237 -4.93 12.62 -3.89
CA LEU A 237 -5.04 13.56 -2.78
C LEU A 237 -5.57 12.81 -1.56
N VAL A 238 -4.93 13.01 -0.43
CA VAL A 238 -5.31 12.41 0.86
C VAL A 238 -5.40 13.50 1.91
N GLY A 239 -6.47 13.46 2.71
CA GLY A 239 -6.61 14.25 3.91
C GLY A 239 -6.99 13.36 5.09
N SER A 240 -6.34 13.53 6.24
CA SER A 240 -6.76 12.90 7.48
C SER A 240 -6.69 13.88 8.64
N TYR A 241 -7.68 13.79 9.52
CA TYR A 241 -7.72 14.58 10.73
C TYR A 241 -8.06 13.74 11.93
N LYS A 242 -7.13 13.72 12.89
CA LYS A 242 -7.26 12.96 14.12
C LYS A 242 -7.38 13.88 15.32
N THR A 243 -8.48 13.75 16.06
CA THR A 243 -8.74 14.54 17.26
C THR A 243 -9.44 13.69 18.32
N GLY A 244 -8.88 13.64 19.53
CA GLY A 244 -9.43 12.84 20.63
C GLY A 244 -9.62 11.37 20.26
N ALA A 245 -10.88 10.92 20.27
CA ALA A 245 -11.26 9.56 19.92
C ALA A 245 -11.54 9.35 18.41
N MET A 246 -11.61 10.42 17.63
CA MET A 246 -12.01 10.41 16.23
C MET A 246 -10.81 10.52 15.29
N ASP A 247 -10.85 9.78 14.17
CA ASP A 247 -9.90 9.85 13.07
C ASP A 247 -10.72 9.76 11.77
N LEU A 248 -10.82 10.88 11.07
CA LEU A 248 -11.52 11.00 9.79
C LEU A 248 -10.50 11.08 8.67
N ARG A 249 -10.73 10.34 7.59
CA ARG A 249 -9.83 10.28 6.44
C ARG A 249 -10.60 10.34 5.13
N LEU A 250 -10.05 11.07 4.17
CA LEU A 250 -10.61 11.25 2.83
C LEU A 250 -9.52 10.96 1.81
N ILE A 251 -9.89 10.38 0.69
CA ILE A 251 -9.01 10.12 -0.42
C ILE A 251 -9.71 10.37 -1.76
N TYR A 252 -8.98 10.92 -2.71
CA TYR A 252 -9.36 11.02 -4.11
C TYR A 252 -8.20 10.55 -4.96
N GLU A 253 -8.50 9.79 -6.00
CA GLU A 253 -7.54 9.29 -7.00
C GLU A 253 -8.10 9.49 -8.40
N HIS A 254 -7.24 9.89 -9.31
CA HIS A 254 -7.52 9.96 -10.73
C HIS A 254 -6.45 9.20 -11.49
N MET A 255 -6.85 8.19 -12.23
CA MET A 255 -5.97 7.40 -13.09
C MET A 255 -6.30 7.66 -14.55
N THR A 256 -5.25 7.78 -15.35
CA THR A 256 -5.35 7.91 -16.80
C THR A 256 -4.34 7.03 -17.49
N ASN A 257 -4.60 6.67 -18.75
CA ASN A 257 -3.59 6.11 -19.62
C ASN A 257 -3.57 6.82 -20.97
N SER A 258 -2.43 6.78 -21.63
CA SER A 258 -2.22 7.34 -22.96
C SER A 258 -1.30 6.39 -23.77
N GLY A 259 -1.31 6.52 -25.08
CA GLY A 259 -0.54 5.68 -25.99
C GLY A 259 -1.41 4.94 -26.99
N VAL A 260 -0.82 4.04 -27.78
CA VAL A 260 -1.52 3.34 -28.87
C VAL A 260 -2.46 2.27 -28.35
N ASP A 261 -2.06 1.57 -27.26
CA ASP A 261 -2.81 0.45 -26.68
C ASP A 261 -3.52 0.86 -25.37
N GLN A 262 -4.38 1.89 -25.45
CA GLN A 262 -5.07 2.39 -24.27
C GLN A 262 -6.03 1.34 -23.68
N ILE A 263 -5.92 1.16 -22.36
CA ILE A 263 -6.86 0.35 -21.60
C ILE A 263 -7.93 1.27 -21.02
N ALA A 264 -9.09 1.33 -21.66
CA ALA A 264 -10.19 2.21 -21.27
C ALA A 264 -10.59 2.07 -19.80
N ALA A 265 -10.45 0.86 -19.24
CA ALA A 265 -10.74 0.55 -17.84
C ALA A 265 -9.84 1.26 -16.80
N ILE A 266 -8.75 1.92 -17.24
CA ILE A 266 -7.84 2.67 -16.37
C ILE A 266 -8.29 4.12 -16.17
N ASN A 267 -8.87 4.76 -17.21
CA ASN A 267 -9.28 6.17 -17.15
C ASN A 267 -10.48 6.35 -16.23
N ARG A 268 -10.23 6.54 -14.95
CA ARG A 268 -11.29 6.67 -13.95
C ARG A 268 -10.89 7.50 -12.73
N ASN A 269 -11.89 7.90 -11.98
CA ASN A 269 -11.76 8.46 -10.64
C ASN A 269 -12.09 7.41 -9.59
N ALA A 270 -11.43 7.51 -8.42
CA ALA A 270 -11.85 6.82 -7.22
C ALA A 270 -11.83 7.79 -6.04
N TYR A 271 -12.71 7.58 -5.09
CA TYR A 271 -12.78 8.37 -3.87
C TYR A 271 -13.26 7.53 -2.70
N GLY A 272 -12.87 7.95 -1.52
CA GLY A 272 -13.25 7.25 -0.31
C GLY A 272 -13.21 8.10 0.93
N ALA A 273 -13.92 7.60 1.93
CA ALA A 273 -13.92 8.11 3.28
C ALA A 273 -13.75 6.96 4.27
N ALA A 274 -12.95 7.19 5.30
CA ALA A 274 -12.78 6.25 6.40
C ALA A 274 -12.92 6.99 7.74
N PHE A 275 -13.49 6.31 8.71
CA PHE A 275 -13.69 6.83 10.04
C PHE A 275 -13.31 5.78 11.07
N VAL A 276 -12.51 6.17 12.04
CA VAL A 276 -12.15 5.36 13.19
C VAL A 276 -12.59 6.07 14.45
N TYR A 277 -13.35 5.35 15.29
CA TYR A 277 -13.80 5.85 16.58
C TYR A 277 -13.34 4.93 17.71
N LYS A 278 -12.56 5.47 18.65
CA LYS A 278 -12.16 4.76 19.86
C LYS A 278 -13.34 4.72 20.84
N VAL A 279 -13.89 3.56 21.06
CA VAL A 279 -15.08 3.35 21.91
C VAL A 279 -14.79 3.24 23.40
N GLY A 280 -13.59 3.65 23.81
CA GLY A 280 -13.07 3.50 25.15
C GLY A 280 -12.16 2.28 25.31
N GLY A 281 -11.19 2.35 26.20
CA GLY A 281 -10.20 1.31 26.36
C GLY A 281 -9.44 0.99 25.06
N PRO A 282 -9.17 -0.31 24.78
CA PRO A 282 -8.42 -0.74 23.60
C PRO A 282 -9.25 -0.95 22.34
N GLY A 283 -10.58 -0.72 22.40
CA GLY A 283 -11.50 -0.97 21.26
C GLY A 283 -11.63 0.19 20.30
N SER A 284 -11.83 -0.10 19.00
CA SER A 284 -12.13 0.89 17.96
C SER A 284 -13.12 0.35 16.94
N VAL A 285 -14.11 1.16 16.58
CA VAL A 285 -14.99 0.93 15.43
C VAL A 285 -14.35 1.52 14.20
N LEU A 286 -14.43 0.81 13.08
CA LEU A 286 -13.83 1.14 11.80
C LEU A 286 -14.97 1.17 10.76
N LEU A 287 -15.08 2.26 10.01
CA LEU A 287 -16.03 2.41 8.92
C LEU A 287 -15.27 2.89 7.69
N GLN A 288 -15.59 2.34 6.52
CA GLN A 288 -14.98 2.77 5.27
C GLN A 288 -15.99 2.65 4.13
N TYR A 289 -15.97 3.64 3.26
CA TYR A 289 -16.64 3.63 1.98
C TYR A 289 -15.65 4.04 0.89
N MET A 290 -15.61 3.23 -0.18
CA MET A 290 -14.82 3.51 -1.37
C MET A 290 -15.70 3.46 -2.59
N LYS A 291 -15.41 4.27 -3.61
CA LYS A 291 -16.07 4.22 -4.91
C LYS A 291 -15.05 4.31 -6.03
N ALA A 292 -15.08 3.37 -6.96
CA ALA A 292 -14.54 3.52 -8.30
C ALA A 292 -15.66 4.06 -9.19
N ALA A 293 -15.45 5.24 -9.80
CA ALA A 293 -16.36 5.72 -10.82
C ALA A 293 -16.24 4.84 -12.08
N THR A 294 -17.27 4.87 -12.92
CA THR A 294 -17.22 4.26 -14.24
C THR A 294 -16.05 4.83 -15.05
N SER A 295 -15.29 3.96 -15.68
CA SER A 295 -14.18 4.34 -16.57
C SER A 295 -14.67 4.59 -18.00
N ASP A 296 -13.73 4.87 -18.91
CA ASP A 296 -14.04 4.99 -20.34
C ASP A 296 -14.51 3.68 -20.97
N ALA A 297 -14.33 2.52 -20.30
CA ALA A 297 -14.88 1.24 -20.75
C ALA A 297 -16.40 1.13 -20.57
N GLY A 298 -16.97 1.94 -19.68
CA GLY A 298 -18.41 2.05 -19.44
C GLY A 298 -19.01 0.94 -18.57
N ASN A 299 -19.90 1.35 -17.65
CA ASN A 299 -20.68 0.47 -16.76
C ASN A 299 -19.79 -0.51 -15.94
N ASP A 300 -18.64 -0.03 -15.50
CA ASP A 300 -17.59 -0.80 -14.84
C ASP A 300 -17.10 -0.19 -13.51
N GLY A 301 -17.93 0.66 -12.91
CA GLY A 301 -17.70 1.19 -11.57
C GLY A 301 -17.93 0.14 -10.47
N ALA A 302 -17.55 0.50 -9.25
CA ALA A 302 -17.80 -0.31 -8.06
C ALA A 302 -17.89 0.52 -6.79
N ASN A 303 -18.51 -0.05 -5.76
CA ASN A 303 -18.55 0.52 -4.42
C ASN A 303 -18.06 -0.53 -3.43
N GLN A 304 -17.25 -0.12 -2.45
CA GLN A 304 -16.85 -0.95 -1.32
C GLN A 304 -17.35 -0.33 -0.03
N VAL A 305 -17.94 -1.14 0.82
CA VAL A 305 -18.37 -0.77 2.18
C VAL A 305 -17.73 -1.73 3.16
N THR A 306 -17.00 -1.18 4.14
CA THR A 306 -16.39 -1.97 5.21
C THR A 306 -16.86 -1.47 6.57
N VAL A 307 -17.22 -2.39 7.44
CA VAL A 307 -17.52 -2.15 8.85
C VAL A 307 -16.69 -3.11 9.69
N GLY A 308 -15.98 -2.60 10.68
CA GLY A 308 -15.11 -3.41 11.50
C GLY A 308 -15.05 -2.95 12.96
N TYR A 309 -14.62 -3.87 13.80
CA TYR A 309 -14.22 -3.61 15.16
C TYR A 309 -12.85 -4.19 15.41
N SER A 310 -11.92 -3.38 15.90
CA SER A 310 -10.59 -3.83 16.29
C SER A 310 -10.39 -3.68 17.79
N TYR A 311 -9.66 -4.62 18.35
CA TYR A 311 -9.35 -4.64 19.78
C TYR A 311 -7.85 -4.86 19.98
N LYS A 312 -7.19 -3.91 20.66
CA LYS A 312 -5.77 -3.99 20.97
C LYS A 312 -5.56 -4.84 22.22
N LEU A 313 -5.01 -6.04 22.03
CA LEU A 313 -4.74 -6.99 23.12
C LEU A 313 -3.52 -6.59 23.94
N ALA A 314 -2.47 -6.10 23.26
CA ALA A 314 -1.23 -5.63 23.86
C ALA A 314 -0.61 -4.53 22.97
N LYS A 315 0.56 -3.99 23.37
CA LYS A 315 1.28 -2.98 22.58
C LYS A 315 1.55 -3.44 21.14
N ASN A 316 1.80 -4.72 20.96
CA ASN A 316 2.25 -5.35 19.72
C ASN A 316 1.27 -6.37 19.16
N SER A 317 0.06 -6.49 19.72
CA SER A 317 -0.94 -7.44 19.22
C SER A 317 -2.35 -6.86 19.21
N SER A 318 -3.11 -7.23 18.20
CA SER A 318 -4.51 -6.86 18.03
C SER A 318 -5.30 -7.96 17.36
N THR A 319 -6.60 -7.97 17.60
CA THR A 319 -7.57 -8.77 16.87
C THR A 319 -8.64 -7.89 16.28
N TYR A 320 -9.35 -8.39 15.28
CA TYR A 320 -10.46 -7.68 14.67
C TYR A 320 -11.53 -8.64 14.17
N ILE A 321 -12.74 -8.12 14.04
CA ILE A 321 -13.80 -8.66 13.21
C ILE A 321 -14.24 -7.58 12.25
N MET A 322 -14.46 -7.94 10.98
CA MET A 322 -14.98 -7.00 9.99
C MET A 322 -15.83 -7.70 8.93
N TYR A 323 -16.72 -6.92 8.37
CA TYR A 323 -17.49 -7.24 7.17
C TYR A 323 -17.09 -6.30 6.06
N ASP A 324 -16.85 -6.85 4.89
CA ASP A 324 -16.57 -6.10 3.66
C ASP A 324 -17.49 -6.56 2.53
N LYS A 325 -17.90 -5.62 1.69
CA LYS A 325 -18.65 -5.88 0.48
C LYS A 325 -18.20 -4.95 -0.63
N VAL A 326 -17.84 -5.55 -1.77
CA VAL A 326 -17.62 -4.85 -3.04
C VAL A 326 -18.80 -5.15 -3.94
N SER A 327 -19.51 -4.09 -4.36
CA SER A 327 -20.63 -4.16 -5.31
C SER A 327 -20.15 -3.68 -6.66
N ASN A 328 -20.18 -4.54 -7.66
CA ASN A 328 -19.68 -4.32 -9.00
C ASN A 328 -20.80 -3.92 -9.96
N ASP A 329 -20.58 -2.91 -10.81
CA ASP A 329 -21.41 -2.63 -11.98
C ASP A 329 -21.25 -3.75 -13.01
N ALA A 330 -22.14 -3.82 -14.02
CA ALA A 330 -22.29 -4.98 -14.89
C ALA A 330 -20.98 -5.45 -15.58
N ASN A 331 -20.07 -4.52 -15.92
CA ASN A 331 -18.80 -4.85 -16.57
C ASN A 331 -17.62 -4.90 -15.60
N ALA A 332 -17.82 -4.61 -14.30
CA ALA A 332 -16.77 -4.59 -13.30
C ALA A 332 -16.51 -5.97 -12.69
N ASN A 333 -15.29 -6.19 -12.23
CA ASN A 333 -14.89 -7.37 -11.46
C ASN A 333 -13.81 -7.04 -10.43
N TYR A 334 -14.07 -6.00 -9.63
CA TYR A 334 -13.26 -5.73 -8.44
C TYR A 334 -13.43 -6.87 -7.44
N SER A 335 -12.38 -7.16 -6.71
CA SER A 335 -12.29 -8.32 -5.81
C SER A 335 -11.88 -7.91 -4.40
N ILE A 336 -11.99 -8.83 -3.46
CA ILE A 336 -11.43 -8.71 -2.12
C ILE A 336 -10.19 -9.60 -2.05
N GLY A 337 -8.99 -9.00 -2.10
CA GLY A 337 -7.75 -9.80 -2.16
C GLY A 337 -6.46 -9.02 -1.97
N THR A 338 -6.52 -7.70 -1.99
CA THR A 338 -5.30 -6.90 -1.86
C THR A 338 -4.67 -7.05 -0.49
N GLY A 339 -3.39 -7.44 -0.47
CA GLY A 339 -2.67 -7.73 0.78
C GLY A 339 -2.98 -9.09 1.40
N HIS A 340 -3.89 -9.88 0.83
CA HIS A 340 -4.22 -11.24 1.20
C HIS A 340 -3.47 -12.28 0.36
N ASP A 341 -3.26 -13.49 0.87
CA ASP A 341 -2.82 -14.63 0.06
C ASP A 341 -3.98 -15.26 -0.71
N VAL A 342 -5.21 -15.07 -0.25
CA VAL A 342 -6.43 -15.54 -0.91
C VAL A 342 -7.14 -14.35 -1.56
N ASN A 343 -7.36 -14.43 -2.88
CA ASN A 343 -8.15 -13.46 -3.62
C ASN A 343 -9.59 -13.99 -3.80
N TYR A 344 -10.55 -13.29 -3.22
CA TYR A 344 -11.98 -13.56 -3.38
C TYR A 344 -12.50 -12.78 -4.59
N LYS A 345 -12.46 -13.41 -5.75
CA LYS A 345 -12.85 -12.85 -7.04
C LYS A 345 -13.98 -13.68 -7.67
N ASN A 346 -14.93 -13.00 -8.31
CA ASN A 346 -15.98 -13.66 -9.08
C ASN A 346 -15.42 -14.22 -10.40
N ALA A 347 -15.96 -15.32 -10.88
CA ALA A 347 -15.63 -15.86 -12.19
C ALA A 347 -16.33 -15.09 -13.34
N VAL A 348 -17.33 -14.26 -13.01
CA VAL A 348 -18.12 -13.45 -13.96
C VAL A 348 -18.18 -12.00 -13.47
N ASN A 349 -18.28 -11.07 -14.43
CA ASN A 349 -18.43 -9.64 -14.12
C ASN A 349 -19.83 -9.33 -13.57
N GLY A 350 -19.96 -8.15 -12.95
CA GLY A 350 -21.25 -7.62 -12.49
C GLY A 350 -21.81 -8.28 -11.23
N GLN A 351 -21.02 -9.11 -10.56
CA GLN A 351 -21.43 -9.79 -9.33
C GLN A 351 -20.72 -9.18 -8.11
N ASP A 352 -21.47 -9.08 -7.02
CA ASP A 352 -20.93 -8.59 -5.76
C ASP A 352 -20.02 -9.66 -5.13
N VAL A 353 -19.01 -9.22 -4.40
CA VAL A 353 -18.19 -10.06 -3.54
C VAL A 353 -18.29 -9.55 -2.10
N SER A 354 -18.38 -10.44 -1.12
CA SER A 354 -18.42 -10.06 0.29
C SER A 354 -17.67 -11.04 1.17
N ALA A 355 -17.18 -10.57 2.30
CA ALA A 355 -16.48 -11.39 3.27
C ALA A 355 -16.74 -10.94 4.70
N ILE A 356 -16.82 -11.91 5.63
CA ILE A 356 -16.67 -11.69 7.07
C ILE A 356 -15.31 -12.25 7.44
N SER A 357 -14.52 -11.46 8.16
CA SER A 357 -13.13 -11.80 8.51
C SER A 357 -12.93 -11.62 10.02
N VAL A 358 -12.28 -12.61 10.64
CA VAL A 358 -11.74 -12.51 12.00
C VAL A 358 -10.24 -12.69 11.91
N GLY A 359 -9.49 -11.67 12.34
CA GLY A 359 -8.04 -11.67 12.19
C GLY A 359 -7.29 -11.38 13.47
N TYR A 360 -6.04 -11.82 13.48
CA TYR A 360 -5.08 -11.57 14.53
C TYR A 360 -3.77 -11.06 13.95
N VAL A 361 -3.24 -10.01 14.56
CA VAL A 361 -1.97 -9.38 14.20
C VAL A 361 -1.04 -9.41 15.38
N PHE A 362 0.16 -9.94 15.19
CA PHE A 362 1.26 -9.88 16.14
C PHE A 362 2.51 -9.30 15.48
N LYS A 363 3.16 -8.33 16.15
CA LYS A 363 4.36 -7.64 15.66
C LYS A 363 5.47 -7.77 16.71
N TRP A 364 6.73 -7.88 16.29
CA TRP A 364 7.90 -7.89 17.17
C TRP A 364 9.01 -7.02 16.61
#